data_785aea492bd9088ed27c76a9c827eb9a
#
_entry.id   785aea492bd9088ed27c76a9c827eb9a
#
_cell.length_a   1.000
_cell.length_b   1.000
_cell.length_c   1.000
_cell.angle_alpha   90.00
_cell.angle_beta   90.00
_cell.angle_gamma   90.00
#
_symmetry.space_group_name_H-M   'P 1'
#
loop_
_entity.id
_entity.type
_entity.pdbx_description
1 polymer ?
#
loop_
_entity_poly.entity_id
_entity_poly.type
_entity_poly.pdbx_seq_one_letter_code
_entity_poly.pdbx_strand_id
1 'polypeptide(L)'
;VLFCVRYVVRGGQWAAFSANDHAYQEGRLALGQVLDRNGVLLYDGASGTWAEDGAIRRATLHAVGDRDDNISTSAKAAMRRRLVGFDPLTGTSAGGHKVYLTIDAELNAAALEALNGRKGAVAVYNYRTGDVLCMVSSPTFDPADPPEIRDGDSRYDGVYLNRVLSSTFAPGSVFKLVTTAAALEQLDGTLDRHFTCTGRLELEGGTI
;
A
#
# COMPACT_ATOMS: atom_id res chain seq x y z
N VAL A 1 35.69 10.01 -16.20
CA VAL A 1 34.60 11.00 -16.18
C VAL A 1 33.23 10.32 -16.18
N LEU A 2 32.92 9.46 -17.16
CA LEU A 2 31.60 8.81 -17.26
C LEU A 2 31.22 7.96 -16.04
N PHE A 3 32.19 7.25 -15.45
CA PHE A 3 31.99 6.48 -14.21
C PHE A 3 31.65 7.40 -13.04
N CYS A 4 32.38 8.51 -12.85
CA CYS A 4 32.11 9.46 -11.76
C CYS A 4 30.71 10.07 -11.88
N VAL A 5 30.30 10.44 -13.10
CA VAL A 5 28.94 10.95 -13.33
C VAL A 5 27.89 9.88 -13.01
N ARG A 6 28.10 8.64 -13.46
CA ARG A 6 27.18 7.53 -13.12
C ARG A 6 27.16 7.22 -11.63
N TYR A 7 28.30 7.30 -10.95
CA TYR A 7 28.38 7.09 -9.51
C TYR A 7 27.56 8.15 -8.75
N VAL A 8 27.72 9.43 -9.06
CA VAL A 8 26.96 10.51 -8.42
C VAL A 8 25.47 10.38 -8.72
N VAL A 9 25.08 10.05 -9.95
CA VAL A 9 23.67 9.97 -10.35
C VAL A 9 22.98 8.70 -9.86
N ARG A 10 23.68 7.56 -9.86
CA ARG A 10 23.11 6.23 -9.59
C ARG A 10 23.61 5.57 -8.31
N GLY A 11 24.61 6.16 -7.64
CA GLY A 11 25.20 5.56 -6.44
C GLY A 11 24.17 5.25 -5.35
N GLY A 12 23.20 6.14 -5.15
CA GLY A 12 22.09 5.90 -4.21
C GLY A 12 21.17 4.74 -4.62
N GLN A 13 21.01 4.46 -5.91
CA GLN A 13 20.26 3.29 -6.38
C GLN A 13 21.04 1.99 -6.16
N TRP A 14 22.35 2.02 -6.37
CA TRP A 14 23.21 0.87 -6.14
C TRP A 14 23.33 0.54 -4.67
N ALA A 15 23.51 1.56 -3.80
CA ALA A 15 23.53 1.38 -2.37
C ALA A 15 22.19 0.85 -1.82
N ALA A 16 21.07 1.26 -2.41
CA ALA A 16 19.74 0.82 -2.03
C ALA A 16 19.33 -0.54 -2.62
N PHE A 17 20.19 -1.21 -3.39
CA PHE A 17 19.87 -2.52 -3.93
C PHE A 17 19.81 -3.58 -2.83
N SER A 18 18.73 -4.34 -2.76
CA SER A 18 18.45 -5.25 -1.62
C SER A 18 19.53 -6.29 -1.35
N ALA A 19 20.24 -6.76 -2.38
CA ALA A 19 21.36 -7.68 -2.20
C ALA A 19 22.57 -7.06 -1.45
N ASN A 20 22.61 -5.73 -1.30
CA ASN A 20 23.66 -5.03 -0.57
C ASN A 20 23.36 -4.89 0.94
N ASP A 21 22.18 -5.32 1.41
CA ASP A 21 21.79 -5.24 2.82
C ASP A 21 22.75 -6.00 3.73
N HIS A 22 23.45 -7.00 3.20
CA HIS A 22 24.45 -7.77 3.93
C HIS A 22 25.84 -7.12 3.96
N ALA A 23 26.05 -6.04 3.20
CA ALA A 23 27.36 -5.40 3.05
C ALA A 23 27.63 -4.29 4.08
N TYR A 24 26.61 -3.86 4.84
CA TYR A 24 26.70 -2.71 5.72
C TYR A 24 26.17 -3.04 7.12
N GLN A 25 27.05 -2.92 8.15
CA GLN A 25 26.78 -3.06 9.59
C GLN A 25 25.91 -4.27 9.96
N GLU A 26 26.54 -5.38 10.28
CA GLU A 26 25.89 -6.62 10.75
C GLU A 26 24.77 -7.13 9.82
N GLY A 27 24.87 -6.85 8.52
CA GLY A 27 23.93 -7.32 7.52
C GLY A 27 22.69 -6.45 7.34
N ARG A 28 22.66 -5.22 7.86
CA ARG A 28 21.55 -4.30 7.65
C ARG A 28 22.02 -2.91 7.24
N LEU A 29 21.48 -2.37 6.16
CA LEU A 29 21.54 -0.94 5.88
C LEU A 29 20.75 -0.23 6.99
N ALA A 30 21.36 0.78 7.62
CA ALA A 30 20.66 1.66 8.54
C ALA A 30 19.58 2.44 7.74
N LEU A 31 18.38 1.90 7.68
CA LEU A 31 17.25 2.58 7.07
C LEU A 31 16.76 3.70 8.00
N GLY A 32 16.20 4.75 7.41
CA GLY A 32 15.53 5.80 8.16
C GLY A 32 14.18 5.37 8.73
N GLN A 33 13.39 6.36 9.11
CA GLN A 33 12.09 6.15 9.74
C GLN A 33 10.95 6.37 8.75
N VAL A 34 9.91 5.55 8.86
CA VAL A 34 8.63 5.76 8.19
C VAL A 34 7.60 6.21 9.23
N LEU A 35 7.01 7.37 8.98
CA LEU A 35 6.01 7.98 9.86
C LEU A 35 4.70 8.17 9.08
N ASP A 36 3.60 8.23 9.81
CA ASP A 36 2.31 8.64 9.26
C ASP A 36 2.25 10.17 9.07
N ARG A 37 1.12 10.68 8.61
CA ARG A 37 0.89 12.12 8.41
C ARG A 37 0.96 12.95 9.69
N ASN A 38 0.69 12.35 10.85
CA ASN A 38 0.66 12.97 12.18
C ASN A 38 1.99 12.84 12.91
N GLY A 39 2.98 12.16 12.32
CA GLY A 39 4.28 11.89 12.93
C GLY A 39 4.32 10.64 13.81
N VAL A 40 3.29 9.79 13.76
CA VAL A 40 3.28 8.48 14.42
C VAL A 40 4.31 7.58 13.74
N LEU A 41 5.22 7.00 14.52
CA LEU A 41 6.24 6.09 14.03
C LEU A 41 5.59 4.77 13.57
N LEU A 42 5.74 4.45 12.29
CA LEU A 42 5.26 3.19 11.71
C LEU A 42 6.37 2.16 11.58
N TYR A 43 7.58 2.60 11.27
CA TYR A 43 8.76 1.75 11.16
C TYR A 43 10.03 2.54 11.45
N ASP A 44 10.92 1.98 12.27
CA ASP A 44 12.28 2.47 12.50
C ASP A 44 13.28 1.52 11.86
N GLY A 45 13.95 2.01 10.83
CA GLY A 45 14.90 1.19 10.10
C GLY A 45 16.23 0.98 10.82
N ALA A 46 16.58 1.84 11.79
CA ALA A 46 17.80 1.69 12.57
C ALA A 46 17.70 0.50 13.55
N SER A 47 16.56 0.38 14.21
CA SER A 47 16.29 -0.75 15.13
C SER A 47 15.63 -1.95 14.41
N GLY A 48 15.07 -1.75 13.21
CA GLY A 48 14.29 -2.76 12.51
C GLY A 48 12.94 -3.05 13.18
N THR A 49 12.39 -2.08 13.93
CA THR A 49 11.13 -2.23 14.68
C THR A 49 9.99 -1.47 14.03
N TRP A 50 8.77 -1.98 14.23
CA TRP A 50 7.52 -1.33 13.81
C TRP A 50 6.89 -0.55 14.98
N ALA A 51 5.78 0.12 14.70
CA ALA A 51 4.97 0.82 15.70
C ALA A 51 4.75 -0.04 16.95
N GLU A 52 4.63 0.60 18.13
CA GLU A 52 4.39 -0.12 19.39
C GLU A 52 3.01 -0.80 19.41
N ASP A 53 2.00 -0.15 18.83
CA ASP A 53 0.63 -0.67 18.77
C ASP A 53 0.49 -1.76 17.70
N GLY A 54 0.09 -2.97 18.14
CA GLY A 54 -0.14 -4.11 17.27
C GLY A 54 -1.30 -3.94 16.29
N ALA A 55 -2.32 -3.13 16.60
CA ALA A 55 -3.40 -2.84 15.67
C ALA A 55 -2.89 -1.97 14.52
N ILE A 56 -2.11 -0.94 14.81
CA ILE A 56 -1.46 -0.09 13.82
C ILE A 56 -0.50 -0.91 12.97
N ARG A 57 0.35 -1.77 13.57
CA ARG A 57 1.28 -2.62 12.81
C ARG A 57 0.56 -3.49 11.77
N ARG A 58 -0.50 -4.19 12.18
CA ARG A 58 -1.29 -5.03 11.27
C ARG A 58 -2.00 -4.22 10.21
N ALA A 59 -2.56 -3.07 10.56
CA ALA A 59 -3.30 -2.22 9.63
C ALA A 59 -2.41 -1.57 8.57
N THR A 60 -1.18 -1.22 8.93
CA THR A 60 -0.25 -0.52 8.05
C THR A 60 0.76 -1.45 7.36
N LEU A 61 0.69 -2.78 7.57
CA LEU A 61 1.61 -3.75 7.00
C LEU A 61 1.85 -3.55 5.50
N HIS A 62 0.78 -3.45 4.70
CA HIS A 62 0.89 -3.34 3.24
C HIS A 62 1.37 -1.96 2.78
N ALA A 63 1.13 -0.92 3.57
CA ALA A 63 1.61 0.42 3.29
C ALA A 63 3.10 0.57 3.65
N VAL A 64 3.53 0.01 4.77
CA VAL A 64 4.90 0.14 5.29
C VAL A 64 5.82 -0.93 4.72
N GLY A 65 5.40 -2.20 4.76
CA GLY A 65 6.17 -3.38 4.34
C GLY A 65 6.43 -4.35 5.46
N ASP A 66 6.76 -5.57 5.10
CA ASP A 66 7.13 -6.67 5.99
C ASP A 66 8.65 -6.73 6.23
N ARG A 67 9.09 -7.69 7.06
CA ARG A 67 10.50 -7.86 7.40
C ARG A 67 11.35 -8.26 6.20
N ASP A 68 10.83 -9.16 5.37
CA ASP A 68 11.57 -9.85 4.31
C ASP A 68 11.34 -9.23 2.92
N ASP A 69 10.72 -8.01 2.88
CA ASP A 69 10.42 -7.25 1.65
C ASP A 69 9.55 -8.01 0.64
N ASN A 70 8.70 -8.95 1.10
CA ASN A 70 7.75 -9.68 0.24
C ASN A 70 6.69 -8.74 -0.37
N ILE A 71 6.36 -7.63 0.32
CA ILE A 71 5.40 -6.64 -0.15
C ILE A 71 6.11 -5.59 -1.02
N SER A 72 6.23 -5.84 -2.30
CA SER A 72 6.98 -5.02 -3.25
C SER A 72 6.42 -3.60 -3.47
N THR A 73 5.15 -3.37 -3.15
CA THR A 73 4.46 -2.07 -3.29
C THR A 73 4.51 -1.21 -2.03
N SER A 74 5.28 -1.61 -1.03
CA SER A 74 5.39 -0.96 0.27
C SER A 74 6.22 0.33 0.23
N ALA A 75 6.07 1.17 1.26
CA ALA A 75 6.88 2.38 1.43
C ALA A 75 8.37 2.04 1.61
N LYS A 76 8.70 0.94 2.30
CA LYS A 76 10.10 0.45 2.43
C LYS A 76 10.69 0.19 1.05
N ALA A 77 9.98 -0.47 0.16
CA ALA A 77 10.43 -0.75 -1.20
C ALA A 77 10.49 0.53 -2.06
N ALA A 78 9.40 1.30 -2.11
CA ALA A 78 9.28 2.48 -2.97
C ALA A 78 10.21 3.64 -2.55
N MET A 79 10.42 3.83 -1.25
CA MET A 79 11.21 4.92 -0.68
C MET A 79 12.60 4.48 -0.20
N ARG A 80 13.02 3.25 -0.54
CA ARG A 80 14.27 2.64 -0.09
C ARG A 80 15.47 3.57 -0.27
N ARG A 81 15.59 4.24 -1.40
CA ARG A 81 16.67 5.20 -1.68
C ARG A 81 16.72 6.36 -0.67
N ARG A 82 15.57 6.87 -0.25
CA ARG A 82 15.47 7.91 0.78
C ARG A 82 15.78 7.37 2.16
N LEU A 83 15.24 6.19 2.46
CA LEU A 83 15.45 5.53 3.75
C LEU A 83 16.91 5.15 3.98
N VAL A 84 17.67 4.81 2.93
CA VAL A 84 19.10 4.50 3.03
C VAL A 84 19.95 5.73 3.31
N GLY A 85 19.58 6.91 2.82
CA GLY A 85 20.32 8.15 3.04
C GLY A 85 21.76 8.11 2.53
N PHE A 86 22.01 7.46 1.39
CA PHE A 86 23.34 7.34 0.81
C PHE A 86 23.87 8.69 0.30
N ASP A 87 25.02 9.10 0.80
CA ASP A 87 25.77 10.27 0.31
C ASP A 87 26.82 9.82 -0.71
N PRO A 88 26.68 10.19 -1.99
CA PRO A 88 27.63 9.80 -3.03
C PRO A 88 29.00 10.47 -2.92
N LEU A 89 29.13 11.57 -2.14
CA LEU A 89 30.40 12.27 -1.95
C LEU A 89 31.28 11.56 -0.93
N THR A 90 30.69 11.10 0.16
CA THR A 90 31.41 10.40 1.23
C THR A 90 31.42 8.88 1.02
N GLY A 91 30.54 8.36 0.18
CA GLY A 91 30.35 6.92 -0.01
C GLY A 91 29.75 6.20 1.19
N THR A 92 29.19 6.94 2.14
CA THR A 92 28.62 6.42 3.38
C THR A 92 27.12 6.63 3.44
N SER A 93 26.44 5.82 4.26
CA SER A 93 25.05 6.08 4.66
C SER A 93 25.09 6.82 5.99
N ALA A 94 24.68 8.09 5.98
CA ALA A 94 24.71 8.98 7.17
C ALA A 94 23.52 8.77 8.13
N GLY A 95 22.87 7.59 8.07
CA GLY A 95 21.60 7.36 8.74
C GLY A 95 20.43 7.85 7.87
N GLY A 96 19.43 7.03 7.69
CA GLY A 96 18.36 7.28 6.73
C GLY A 96 17.48 8.48 7.06
N HIS A 97 16.85 9.02 6.03
CA HIS A 97 15.92 10.13 6.18
C HIS A 97 14.57 9.66 6.72
N LYS A 98 13.86 10.57 7.38
CA LYS A 98 12.44 10.37 7.73
C LYS A 98 11.59 10.47 6.48
N VAL A 99 10.69 9.51 6.30
CA VAL A 99 9.69 9.49 5.25
C VAL A 99 8.31 9.61 5.89
N TYR A 100 7.58 10.65 5.54
CA TYR A 100 6.21 10.85 5.99
C TYR A 100 5.26 10.35 4.91
N LEU A 101 4.38 9.43 5.30
CA LEU A 101 3.28 8.97 4.46
C LEU A 101 2.06 9.86 4.68
N THR A 102 1.16 9.90 3.72
CA THR A 102 -0.10 10.63 3.84
C THR A 102 -1.17 9.86 4.62
N ILE A 103 -0.94 8.57 4.90
CA ILE A 103 -1.87 7.74 5.66
C ILE A 103 -1.98 8.20 7.12
N ASP A 104 -3.12 7.94 7.72
CA ASP A 104 -3.42 8.15 9.13
C ASP A 104 -3.46 6.79 9.84
N ALA A 105 -2.60 6.59 10.84
CA ALA A 105 -2.41 5.30 11.48
C ALA A 105 -3.68 4.80 12.19
N GLU A 106 -4.39 5.69 12.88
CA GLU A 106 -5.62 5.37 13.62
C GLU A 106 -6.76 5.03 12.65
N LEU A 107 -6.89 5.81 11.56
CA LEU A 107 -7.86 5.53 10.52
C LEU A 107 -7.62 4.18 9.87
N ASN A 108 -6.35 3.79 9.63
CA ASN A 108 -6.02 2.47 9.10
C ASN A 108 -6.38 1.36 10.10
N ALA A 109 -6.12 1.55 11.40
CA ALA A 109 -6.50 0.59 12.43
C ALA A 109 -8.02 0.39 12.49
N ALA A 110 -8.79 1.47 12.51
CA ALA A 110 -10.25 1.43 12.48
C ALA A 110 -10.80 0.75 11.20
N ALA A 111 -10.20 1.02 10.05
CA ALA A 111 -10.58 0.39 8.78
C ALA A 111 -10.31 -1.13 8.77
N LEU A 112 -9.19 -1.58 9.35
CA LEU A 112 -8.90 -3.00 9.49
C LEU A 112 -9.90 -3.69 10.42
N GLU A 113 -10.23 -3.06 11.55
CA GLU A 113 -11.25 -3.55 12.48
C GLU A 113 -12.62 -3.69 11.79
N ALA A 114 -13.01 -2.68 11.00
CA ALA A 114 -14.26 -2.71 10.23
C ALA A 114 -14.32 -3.82 9.19
N LEU A 115 -13.20 -4.25 8.62
CA LEU A 115 -13.12 -5.43 7.76
C LEU A 115 -13.46 -6.72 8.50
N ASN A 116 -13.24 -6.75 9.81
CA ASN A 116 -13.61 -7.86 10.69
C ASN A 116 -13.19 -9.24 10.13
N GLY A 117 -11.93 -9.38 9.73
CA GLY A 117 -11.36 -10.62 9.19
C GLY A 117 -11.77 -10.96 7.76
N ARG A 118 -12.62 -10.17 7.10
CA ARG A 118 -12.99 -10.41 5.70
C ARG A 118 -11.80 -10.09 4.79
N LYS A 119 -11.61 -10.91 3.75
CA LYS A 119 -10.67 -10.60 2.66
C LYS A 119 -11.18 -9.38 1.88
N GLY A 120 -10.31 -8.41 1.67
CA GLY A 120 -10.68 -7.20 0.94
C GLY A 120 -9.70 -6.06 1.16
N ALA A 121 -10.13 -4.87 0.80
CA ALA A 121 -9.34 -3.67 0.96
C ALA A 121 -10.22 -2.47 1.32
N VAL A 122 -9.63 -1.52 2.05
CA VAL A 122 -10.22 -0.20 2.31
C VAL A 122 -9.22 0.85 1.86
N ALA A 123 -9.69 1.78 1.03
CA ALA A 123 -8.94 2.95 0.62
C ALA A 123 -9.75 4.21 0.86
N VAL A 124 -9.13 5.19 1.50
CA VAL A 124 -9.70 6.53 1.68
C VAL A 124 -8.68 7.53 1.16
N TYR A 125 -9.11 8.40 0.27
CA TYR A 125 -8.25 9.44 -0.28
C TYR A 125 -8.97 10.79 -0.32
N ASN A 126 -8.19 11.84 -0.21
CA ASN A 126 -8.68 13.20 -0.38
C ASN A 126 -8.76 13.51 -1.87
N TYR A 127 -9.96 13.62 -2.43
CA TYR A 127 -10.17 13.85 -3.87
C TYR A 127 -9.65 15.20 -4.37
N ARG A 128 -9.39 16.17 -3.45
CA ARG A 128 -8.86 17.49 -3.81
C ARG A 128 -7.33 17.50 -3.87
N THR A 129 -6.66 16.80 -2.94
CA THR A 129 -5.20 16.80 -2.82
C THR A 129 -4.56 15.56 -3.42
N GLY A 130 -5.32 14.47 -3.57
CA GLY A 130 -4.81 13.15 -3.96
C GLY A 130 -4.16 12.37 -2.81
N ASP A 131 -4.12 12.92 -1.59
CA ASP A 131 -3.54 12.24 -0.43
C ASP A 131 -4.30 10.95 -0.11
N VAL A 132 -3.59 9.85 0.01
CA VAL A 132 -4.14 8.58 0.49
C VAL A 132 -4.11 8.60 2.01
N LEU A 133 -5.28 8.63 2.64
CA LEU A 133 -5.43 8.70 4.10
C LEU A 133 -5.52 7.32 4.74
N CYS A 134 -6.05 6.35 4.01
CA CYS A 134 -6.17 4.96 4.43
C CYS A 134 -5.85 4.03 3.27
N MET A 135 -5.03 3.01 3.54
CA MET A 135 -4.66 1.96 2.59
C MET A 135 -4.50 0.64 3.34
N VAL A 136 -5.61 -0.03 3.56
CA VAL A 136 -5.68 -1.30 4.29
C VAL A 136 -5.97 -2.44 3.33
N SER A 137 -5.26 -3.54 3.50
CA SER A 137 -5.49 -4.80 2.78
C SER A 137 -5.60 -5.95 3.77
N SER A 138 -6.52 -6.88 3.54
CA SER A 138 -6.75 -8.07 4.36
C SER A 138 -6.79 -9.32 3.46
N PRO A 139 -6.19 -10.45 3.86
CA PRO A 139 -5.60 -10.74 5.17
C PRO A 139 -4.32 -9.97 5.44
N THR A 140 -3.96 -9.88 6.70
CA THR A 140 -2.77 -9.22 7.22
C THR A 140 -2.20 -10.00 8.40
N PHE A 141 -0.99 -9.63 8.84
CA PHE A 141 -0.36 -10.17 10.04
C PHE A 141 0.44 -9.09 10.76
N ASP A 142 0.93 -9.39 11.96
CA ASP A 142 1.81 -8.50 12.70
C ASP A 142 3.25 -8.64 12.19
N PRO A 143 3.86 -7.62 11.57
CA PRO A 143 5.23 -7.70 11.07
C PRO A 143 6.30 -7.86 12.18
N ALA A 144 5.96 -7.54 13.42
CA ALA A 144 6.85 -7.76 14.56
C ALA A 144 6.87 -9.22 15.01
N ASP A 145 5.77 -9.96 14.77
CA ASP A 145 5.62 -11.39 15.08
C ASP A 145 4.97 -12.10 13.88
N PRO A 146 5.71 -12.29 12.77
CA PRO A 146 5.16 -12.86 11.56
C PRO A 146 4.84 -14.34 11.78
N PRO A 147 3.63 -14.80 11.36
CA PRO A 147 3.26 -16.21 11.46
C PRO A 147 4.05 -17.06 10.47
N GLU A 148 4.19 -18.36 10.78
CA GLU A 148 4.63 -19.34 9.79
C GLU A 148 3.53 -19.53 8.73
N ILE A 149 3.76 -19.01 7.53
CA ILE A 149 2.82 -19.11 6.42
C ILE A 149 3.17 -20.33 5.58
N ARG A 150 2.28 -21.33 5.55
CA ARG A 150 2.45 -22.57 4.77
C ARG A 150 1.68 -22.48 3.47
N ASP A 151 2.22 -23.09 2.44
CA ASP A 151 1.53 -23.22 1.16
C ASP A 151 0.14 -23.87 1.32
N GLY A 152 -0.87 -23.23 0.74
CA GLY A 152 -2.26 -23.70 0.84
C GLY A 152 -3.01 -23.26 2.09
N ASP A 153 -2.41 -22.48 3.00
CA ASP A 153 -3.14 -21.89 4.13
C ASP A 153 -4.05 -20.74 3.65
N SER A 154 -5.33 -21.06 3.51
CA SER A 154 -6.33 -20.12 3.01
C SER A 154 -6.50 -18.85 3.88
N ARG A 155 -6.06 -18.87 5.15
CA ARG A 155 -6.11 -17.70 6.03
C ARG A 155 -5.20 -16.59 5.52
N TYR A 156 -4.06 -16.95 4.92
CA TYR A 156 -3.04 -16.04 4.43
C TYR A 156 -2.98 -15.94 2.90
N ASP A 157 -3.97 -16.46 2.19
CA ASP A 157 -4.02 -16.41 0.74
C ASP A 157 -3.97 -14.97 0.22
N GLY A 158 -2.87 -14.66 -0.51
CA GLY A 158 -2.57 -13.32 -1.00
C GLY A 158 -2.25 -12.29 0.09
N VAL A 159 -1.69 -12.73 1.24
CA VAL A 159 -1.34 -11.85 2.36
C VAL A 159 -0.27 -10.81 2.04
N TYR A 160 0.62 -11.09 1.10
CA TYR A 160 1.62 -10.14 0.63
C TYR A 160 1.11 -9.20 -0.47
N LEU A 161 -0.12 -9.39 -0.93
CA LEU A 161 -0.72 -8.57 -1.97
C LEU A 161 -1.36 -7.32 -1.37
N ASN A 162 -0.86 -6.15 -1.75
CA ASN A 162 -1.56 -4.91 -1.48
C ASN A 162 -2.79 -4.81 -2.42
N ARG A 163 -3.96 -5.19 -1.92
CA ARG A 163 -5.19 -5.26 -2.71
C ARG A 163 -5.69 -3.90 -3.18
N VAL A 164 -5.32 -2.82 -2.51
CA VAL A 164 -5.65 -1.47 -2.96
C VAL A 164 -4.94 -1.13 -4.27
N LEU A 165 -3.67 -1.55 -4.40
CA LEU A 165 -2.82 -1.19 -5.53
C LEU A 165 -2.79 -2.24 -6.64
N SER A 166 -3.00 -3.52 -6.30
CA SER A 166 -2.68 -4.63 -7.19
C SER A 166 -3.82 -5.61 -7.42
N SER A 167 -5.01 -5.40 -6.82
CA SER A 167 -6.18 -6.25 -7.07
C SER A 167 -7.21 -5.58 -7.95
N THR A 168 -7.93 -6.40 -8.69
CA THR A 168 -9.11 -6.01 -9.44
C THR A 168 -10.34 -6.61 -8.79
N PHE A 169 -11.43 -5.85 -8.77
CA PHE A 169 -12.70 -6.27 -8.19
C PHE A 169 -13.83 -6.08 -9.20
N ALA A 170 -14.78 -7.01 -9.22
CA ALA A 170 -15.99 -6.80 -9.98
C ALA A 170 -16.77 -5.61 -9.38
N PRO A 171 -17.03 -4.54 -10.17
CA PRO A 171 -17.59 -3.30 -9.63
C PRO A 171 -19.04 -3.44 -9.12
N GLY A 172 -19.79 -4.41 -9.63
CA GLY A 172 -21.19 -4.58 -9.25
C GLY A 172 -22.00 -3.30 -9.46
N SER A 173 -22.84 -2.95 -8.49
CA SER A 173 -23.71 -1.75 -8.55
C SER A 173 -22.94 -0.41 -8.60
N VAL A 174 -21.67 -0.37 -8.23
CA VAL A 174 -20.85 0.85 -8.37
C VAL A 174 -20.70 1.25 -9.84
N PHE A 175 -20.73 0.27 -10.76
CA PHE A 175 -20.65 0.53 -12.19
C PHE A 175 -21.87 1.31 -12.72
N LYS A 176 -22.99 1.37 -11.99
CA LYS A 176 -24.15 2.18 -12.36
C LYS A 176 -23.83 3.67 -12.48
N LEU A 177 -22.81 4.17 -11.77
CA LEU A 177 -22.34 5.54 -11.95
C LEU A 177 -21.84 5.78 -13.38
N VAL A 178 -21.06 4.83 -13.92
CA VAL A 178 -20.54 4.91 -15.29
C VAL A 178 -21.67 4.80 -16.31
N THR A 179 -22.59 3.84 -16.12
CA THR A 179 -23.74 3.67 -17.04
C THR A 179 -24.69 4.85 -16.99
N THR A 180 -24.88 5.48 -15.82
CA THR A 180 -25.70 6.69 -15.68
C THR A 180 -25.05 7.88 -16.40
N ALA A 181 -23.73 8.08 -16.22
CA ALA A 181 -23.02 9.15 -16.92
C ALA A 181 -23.12 8.95 -18.44
N ALA A 182 -22.88 7.74 -18.93
CA ALA A 182 -23.01 7.43 -20.36
C ALA A 182 -24.44 7.66 -20.87
N ALA A 183 -25.47 7.30 -20.10
CA ALA A 183 -26.86 7.54 -20.49
C ALA A 183 -27.18 9.05 -20.58
N LEU A 184 -26.67 9.84 -19.64
CA LEU A 184 -26.85 11.31 -19.65
C LEU A 184 -26.14 11.97 -20.82
N GLU A 185 -24.99 11.45 -21.25
CA GLU A 185 -24.21 11.99 -22.37
C GLU A 185 -24.72 11.56 -23.74
N GLN A 186 -25.28 10.35 -23.84
CA GLN A 186 -25.57 9.71 -25.12
C GLN A 186 -27.06 9.61 -25.44
N LEU A 187 -27.95 9.79 -24.47
CA LEU A 187 -29.38 9.62 -24.65
C LEU A 187 -30.14 10.91 -24.31
N ASP A 188 -30.82 11.48 -25.30
CA ASP A 188 -31.69 12.65 -25.11
C ASP A 188 -32.88 12.33 -24.19
N GLY A 189 -33.21 13.27 -23.32
CA GLY A 189 -34.38 13.17 -22.43
C GLY A 189 -34.26 12.10 -21.34
N THR A 190 -33.04 11.64 -21.00
CA THR A 190 -32.80 10.59 -20.00
C THR A 190 -33.41 10.92 -18.64
N LEU A 191 -33.36 12.19 -18.22
CA LEU A 191 -33.89 12.64 -16.92
C LEU A 191 -35.42 12.62 -16.86
N ASP A 192 -36.09 12.73 -17.99
CA ASP A 192 -37.57 12.80 -18.09
C ASP A 192 -38.17 11.42 -18.43
N ARG A 193 -37.34 10.38 -18.58
CA ARG A 193 -37.83 9.03 -18.90
C ARG A 193 -38.41 8.35 -17.66
N HIS A 194 -39.62 7.83 -17.84
CA HIS A 194 -40.29 7.04 -16.83
C HIS A 194 -40.19 5.55 -17.13
N PHE A 195 -39.83 4.76 -16.15
CA PHE A 195 -39.77 3.30 -16.25
C PHE A 195 -40.67 2.66 -15.21
N THR A 196 -41.45 1.66 -15.64
CA THR A 196 -42.23 0.85 -14.70
C THR A 196 -41.38 -0.35 -14.30
N CYS A 197 -40.98 -0.42 -13.02
CA CYS A 197 -40.26 -1.55 -12.48
C CYS A 197 -41.24 -2.69 -12.16
N THR A 198 -41.11 -3.80 -12.87
CA THR A 198 -41.92 -5.00 -12.65
C THR A 198 -41.21 -6.02 -11.74
N GLY A 199 -40.00 -5.72 -11.29
CA GLY A 199 -39.15 -6.64 -10.50
C GLY A 199 -38.55 -7.77 -11.33
N ARG A 200 -38.71 -7.74 -12.64
CA ARG A 200 -38.21 -8.77 -13.57
C ARG A 200 -37.80 -8.11 -14.89
N LEU A 201 -36.66 -8.47 -15.40
CA LEU A 201 -36.16 -8.08 -16.71
C LEU A 201 -35.81 -9.33 -17.51
N GLU A 202 -36.43 -9.49 -18.67
CA GLU A 202 -36.13 -10.56 -19.62
C GLU A 202 -35.10 -10.04 -20.64
N LEU A 203 -33.98 -10.73 -20.75
CA LEU A 203 -32.91 -10.44 -21.70
C LEU A 203 -32.69 -11.67 -22.60
N GLU A 204 -32.08 -11.45 -23.78
CA GLU A 204 -31.63 -12.58 -24.60
C GLU A 204 -30.62 -13.43 -23.80
N GLY A 205 -31.07 -14.59 -23.33
CA GLY A 205 -30.26 -15.56 -22.55
C GLY A 205 -30.62 -15.72 -21.09
N GLY A 206 -31.63 -15.03 -20.57
CA GLY A 206 -32.09 -15.22 -19.19
C GLY A 206 -32.93 -14.10 -18.61
N THR A 207 -33.41 -14.33 -17.41
CA THR A 207 -34.20 -13.37 -16.63
C THR A 207 -33.35 -12.86 -15.45
N ILE A 208 -33.36 -11.54 -15.20
CA ILE A 208 -32.76 -10.90 -14.03
C ILE A 208 -33.87 -10.44 -13.08
#